data_441d80f6b4690121c19eb04995ae48fb
#
_entry.id   441d80f6b4690121c19eb04995ae48fb
#
_cell.length_a   1.000
_cell.length_b   1.000
_cell.length_c   1.000
_cell.angle_alpha   90.00
_cell.angle_beta   90.00
_cell.angle_gamma   90.00
#
_symmetry.space_group_name_H-M   'P 1'
#
loop_
_entity.id
_entity.type
_entity.pdbx_description
1 polymer ?
#
loop_
_entity_poly.entity_id
_entity_poly.type
_entity_poly.pdbx_seq_one_letter_code
_entity_poly.pdbx_strand_id
1 'polypeptide(L)'
;MTKNLDKVGLSSIVDDYQLFYIDLWGVVHNGVSLHEKAINTLKEITKKDKEYVLLTNAPRPNSAVKIFLEKMGMEKEIRDHVYTSGEAALSYLNKNHFDDKFFHIGPPR
;
A
#
# COMPACT_ATOMS: atom_id res chain seq x y z
N MET A 1 -2.94 -25.47 11.72
CA MET A 1 -1.54 -25.23 12.11
C MET A 1 -1.04 -23.98 11.39
N THR A 2 -0.46 -23.05 12.10
CA THR A 2 0.08 -21.82 11.51
C THR A 2 1.40 -22.13 10.79
N LYS A 3 1.51 -21.78 9.52
CA LYS A 3 2.76 -21.93 8.77
C LYS A 3 3.71 -20.79 9.12
N ASN A 4 4.99 -21.11 9.33
CA ASN A 4 6.03 -20.10 9.51
C ASN A 4 6.51 -19.64 8.12
N LEU A 5 6.05 -18.48 7.67
CA LEU A 5 6.36 -17.95 6.33
C LEU A 5 7.82 -17.54 6.17
N ASP A 6 8.54 -17.25 7.25
CA ASP A 6 9.98 -16.98 7.20
C ASP A 6 10.78 -18.19 6.69
N LYS A 7 10.25 -19.39 6.92
CA LYS A 7 10.89 -20.66 6.50
C LYS A 7 10.40 -21.15 5.13
N VAL A 8 9.12 -20.98 4.84
CA VAL A 8 8.48 -21.59 3.66
C VAL A 8 8.10 -20.58 2.58
N GLY A 9 8.14 -19.29 2.88
CA GLY A 9 7.80 -18.22 1.96
C GLY A 9 6.29 -18.07 1.69
N LEU A 10 5.92 -16.94 1.10
CA LEU A 10 4.53 -16.62 0.75
C LEU A 10 3.98 -17.61 -0.29
N SER A 11 4.82 -18.12 -1.17
CA SER A 11 4.43 -19.09 -2.21
C SER A 11 3.71 -20.33 -1.66
N SER A 12 3.96 -20.67 -0.39
CA SER A 12 3.33 -21.83 0.27
C SER A 12 1.85 -21.64 0.61
N ILE A 13 1.35 -20.40 0.57
CA ILE A 13 -0.04 -20.06 0.91
C ILE A 13 -0.73 -19.17 -0.13
N VAL A 14 -0.02 -18.70 -1.14
CA VAL A 14 -0.56 -17.71 -2.10
C VAL A 14 -1.81 -18.23 -2.81
N ASP A 15 -1.89 -19.52 -3.07
CA ASP A 15 -3.02 -20.12 -3.78
C ASP A 15 -4.28 -20.23 -2.91
N ASP A 16 -4.14 -20.13 -1.58
CA ASP A 16 -5.25 -20.16 -0.63
C ASP A 16 -6.02 -18.83 -0.55
N TYR A 17 -5.48 -17.75 -1.12
CA TYR A 17 -6.03 -16.40 -1.03
C TYR A 17 -6.17 -15.76 -2.41
N GLN A 18 -7.12 -14.85 -2.55
CA GLN A 18 -7.34 -14.08 -3.77
C GLN A 18 -6.83 -12.64 -3.65
N LEU A 19 -6.87 -12.07 -2.47
CA LEU A 19 -6.50 -10.69 -2.19
C LEU A 19 -5.51 -10.60 -1.02
N PHE A 20 -4.49 -9.76 -1.18
CA PHE A 20 -3.45 -9.51 -0.18
C PHE A 20 -3.42 -8.04 0.23
N TYR A 21 -3.50 -7.75 1.51
CA TYR A 21 -3.18 -6.43 2.05
C TYR A 21 -1.73 -6.42 2.51
N ILE A 22 -0.94 -5.52 1.95
CA ILE A 22 0.51 -5.48 2.15
C ILE A 22 0.89 -4.08 2.60
N ASP A 23 1.55 -3.97 3.76
CA ASP A 23 2.07 -2.70 4.26
C ASP A 23 3.25 -2.21 3.40
N LEU A 24 3.46 -0.90 3.39
CA LEU A 24 4.52 -0.27 2.60
C LEU A 24 5.81 -0.07 3.38
N TRP A 25 5.73 0.72 4.45
CA TRP A 25 6.91 1.10 5.22
C TRP A 25 7.50 -0.07 5.98
N GLY A 26 8.79 -0.33 5.78
CA GLY A 26 9.49 -1.46 6.39
C GLY A 26 9.23 -2.82 5.73
N VAL A 27 8.27 -2.91 4.81
CA VAL A 27 7.91 -4.14 4.09
C VAL A 27 8.30 -4.04 2.62
N VAL A 28 7.85 -3.01 1.92
CA VAL A 28 8.14 -2.80 0.49
C VAL A 28 9.29 -1.82 0.29
N HIS A 29 9.47 -0.86 1.20
CA HIS A 29 10.56 0.11 1.18
C HIS A 29 11.00 0.50 2.60
N ASN A 30 12.21 1.08 2.70
CA ASN A 30 12.78 1.59 3.95
C ASN A 30 12.76 3.14 4.05
N GLY A 31 12.03 3.80 3.16
CA GLY A 31 11.97 5.27 3.07
C GLY A 31 13.02 5.89 2.16
N VAL A 32 14.03 5.13 1.73
CA VAL A 32 15.12 5.55 0.85
C VAL A 32 15.11 4.75 -0.44
N SER A 33 14.91 3.44 -0.33
CA SER A 33 14.95 2.51 -1.46
C SER A 33 13.87 1.44 -1.33
N LEU A 34 13.51 0.87 -2.47
CA LEU A 34 12.61 -0.28 -2.55
C LEU A 34 13.36 -1.56 -2.17
N HIS A 35 12.65 -2.48 -1.52
CA HIS A 35 13.15 -3.84 -1.29
C HIS A 35 12.90 -4.70 -2.54
N GLU A 36 13.94 -5.03 -3.27
CA GLU A 36 13.86 -5.77 -4.53
C GLU A 36 13.06 -7.07 -4.41
N LYS A 37 13.29 -7.83 -3.33
CA LYS A 37 12.54 -9.08 -3.09
C LYS A 37 11.05 -8.86 -2.90
N ALA A 38 10.65 -7.76 -2.25
CA ALA A 38 9.24 -7.40 -2.10
C ALA A 38 8.63 -7.04 -3.46
N ILE A 39 9.30 -6.22 -4.26
CA ILE A 39 8.85 -5.86 -5.61
C ILE A 39 8.68 -7.11 -6.48
N ASN A 40 9.63 -8.03 -6.46
CA ASN A 40 9.53 -9.29 -7.20
C ASN A 40 8.35 -10.14 -6.71
N THR A 41 8.09 -10.18 -5.40
CA THR A 41 6.93 -10.88 -4.84
C THR A 41 5.61 -10.29 -5.33
N LEU A 42 5.48 -8.95 -5.40
CA LEU A 42 4.28 -8.29 -5.94
C LEU A 42 4.04 -8.65 -7.41
N LYS A 43 5.11 -8.70 -8.21
CA LYS A 43 5.03 -9.14 -9.61
C LYS A 43 4.58 -10.60 -9.73
N GLU A 44 5.07 -11.48 -8.86
CA GLU A 44 4.66 -12.89 -8.85
C GLU A 44 3.20 -13.08 -8.42
N ILE A 45 2.71 -12.29 -7.46
CA ILE A 45 1.29 -12.28 -7.07
C ILE A 45 0.42 -11.95 -8.30
N THR A 46 0.78 -10.90 -9.06
CA THR A 46 0.07 -10.51 -10.29
C THR A 46 0.12 -11.61 -11.35
N LYS A 47 1.27 -12.25 -11.55
CA LYS A 47 1.41 -13.37 -12.51
C LYS A 47 0.53 -14.58 -12.18
N LYS A 48 0.20 -14.75 -10.91
CA LYS A 48 -0.70 -15.80 -10.42
C LYS A 48 -2.17 -15.41 -10.50
N ASP A 49 -2.49 -14.30 -11.15
CA ASP A 49 -3.85 -13.75 -11.25
C ASP A 49 -4.49 -13.50 -9.87
N LYS A 50 -3.66 -13.05 -8.93
CA LYS A 50 -4.07 -12.62 -7.59
C LYS A 50 -3.99 -11.11 -7.48
N GLU A 51 -4.77 -10.55 -6.56
CA GLU A 51 -4.83 -9.11 -6.31
C GLU A 51 -4.10 -8.72 -5.03
N TYR A 52 -3.62 -7.49 -4.96
CA TYR A 52 -3.07 -6.91 -3.74
C TYR A 52 -3.39 -5.42 -3.63
N VAL A 53 -3.42 -4.94 -2.41
CA VAL A 53 -3.49 -3.53 -2.07
C VAL A 53 -2.27 -3.19 -1.22
N LEU A 54 -1.54 -2.16 -1.62
CA LEU A 54 -0.47 -1.57 -0.82
C LEU A 54 -1.13 -0.63 0.19
N LEU A 55 -1.42 -1.17 1.37
CA LEU A 55 -2.16 -0.50 2.42
C LEU A 55 -1.19 0.20 3.38
N THR A 56 -1.37 1.50 3.57
CA THR A 56 -0.49 2.27 4.45
C THR A 56 -1.27 3.20 5.37
N ASN A 57 -0.78 3.40 6.59
CA ASN A 57 -1.31 4.38 7.54
C ASN A 57 -0.86 5.81 7.27
N ALA A 58 -0.27 6.11 6.12
CA ALA A 58 0.13 7.46 5.75
C ALA A 58 -1.09 8.41 5.75
N PRO A 59 -1.04 9.54 6.49
CA PRO A 59 -2.15 10.50 6.58
C PRO A 59 -2.18 11.46 5.37
N ARG A 60 -1.87 10.95 4.18
CA ARG A 60 -1.79 11.70 2.92
C ARG A 60 -2.65 11.02 1.86
N PRO A 61 -3.13 11.77 0.84
CA PRO A 61 -3.86 11.16 -0.27
C PRO A 61 -2.98 10.19 -1.05
N ASN A 62 -3.60 9.24 -1.74
CA ASN A 62 -2.91 8.27 -2.58
C ASN A 62 -1.90 8.92 -3.55
N SER A 63 -2.28 10.04 -4.16
CA SER A 63 -1.44 10.77 -5.13
C SER A 63 -0.09 11.17 -4.54
N ALA A 64 -0.06 11.66 -3.30
CA ALA A 64 1.18 12.09 -2.64
C ALA A 64 2.11 10.91 -2.36
N VAL A 65 1.56 9.77 -1.94
CA VAL A 65 2.34 8.55 -1.70
C VAL A 65 2.83 7.94 -3.02
N LYS A 66 2.02 7.95 -4.07
CA LYS A 66 2.43 7.48 -5.40
C LYS A 66 3.63 8.28 -5.94
N ILE A 67 3.63 9.62 -5.79
CA ILE A 67 4.77 10.47 -6.19
C ILE A 67 6.03 10.11 -5.40
N PHE A 68 5.89 9.86 -4.10
CA PHE A 68 7.02 9.46 -3.27
C PHE A 68 7.61 8.11 -3.71
N LEU A 69 6.77 7.13 -4.00
CA LEU A 69 7.19 5.81 -4.49
C LEU A 69 7.79 5.88 -5.90
N GLU A 70 7.29 6.76 -6.77
CA GLU A 70 7.85 7.02 -8.09
C GLU A 70 9.29 7.52 -8.01
N LYS A 71 9.58 8.43 -7.08
CA LYS A 71 10.95 8.94 -6.85
C LYS A 71 11.90 7.84 -6.40
N MET A 72 11.41 6.78 -5.77
CA MET A 72 12.19 5.59 -5.44
C MET A 72 12.30 4.58 -6.59
N GLY A 73 11.69 4.86 -7.74
CA GLY A 73 11.73 3.99 -8.93
C GLY A 73 10.66 2.90 -8.97
N MET A 74 9.60 2.99 -8.16
CA MET A 74 8.49 2.04 -8.23
C MET A 74 7.71 2.20 -9.53
N GLU A 75 7.50 1.10 -10.24
CA GLU A 75 6.72 1.06 -11.48
C GLU A 75 5.28 1.49 -11.25
N LYS A 76 4.68 2.15 -12.26
CA LYS A 76 3.31 2.67 -12.18
C LYS A 76 2.30 1.58 -11.86
N GLU A 77 2.42 0.43 -12.48
CA GLU A 77 1.54 -0.73 -12.32
C GLU A 77 1.49 -1.19 -10.85
N ILE A 78 2.61 -1.10 -10.13
CA ILE A 78 2.67 -1.48 -8.71
C ILE A 78 2.12 -0.36 -7.83
N ARG A 79 2.55 0.90 -8.03
CA ARG A 79 2.11 2.02 -7.18
C ARG A 79 0.64 2.40 -7.35
N ASP A 80 -0.01 1.97 -8.43
CA ASP A 80 -1.45 2.16 -8.61
C ASP A 80 -2.30 1.34 -7.62
N HIS A 81 -1.71 0.34 -6.97
CA HIS A 81 -2.36 -0.43 -5.90
C HIS A 81 -2.29 0.22 -4.51
N VAL A 82 -1.74 1.43 -4.38
CA VAL A 82 -1.63 2.13 -3.10
C VAL A 82 -3.01 2.61 -2.61
N TYR A 83 -3.28 2.35 -1.34
CA TYR A 83 -4.41 2.91 -0.63
C TYR A 83 -3.97 3.39 0.76
N THR A 84 -4.22 4.66 1.06
CA THR A 84 -3.77 5.31 2.29
C THR A 84 -4.91 5.59 3.26
N SER A 85 -4.61 5.70 4.55
CA SER A 85 -5.59 6.15 5.53
C SER A 85 -6.05 7.60 5.28
N GLY A 86 -5.16 8.44 4.75
CA GLY A 86 -5.51 9.81 4.33
C GLY A 86 -6.53 9.84 3.20
N GLU A 87 -6.39 8.97 2.18
CA GLU A 87 -7.38 8.83 1.10
C GLU A 87 -8.73 8.35 1.63
N ALA A 88 -8.73 7.35 2.51
CA ALA A 88 -9.94 6.82 3.12
C ALA A 88 -10.68 7.91 3.90
N ALA A 89 -9.96 8.71 4.69
CA ALA A 89 -10.53 9.83 5.44
C ALA A 89 -11.11 10.93 4.51
N LEU A 90 -10.36 11.33 3.48
CA LEU A 90 -10.82 12.31 2.50
C LEU A 90 -12.06 11.84 1.74
N SER A 91 -12.07 10.58 1.31
CA SER A 91 -13.21 9.98 0.62
C SER A 91 -14.45 9.95 1.50
N TYR A 92 -14.29 9.60 2.78
CA TYR A 92 -15.38 9.60 3.75
C TYR A 92 -15.93 11.01 3.98
N LEU A 93 -15.05 12.00 4.19
CA LEU A 93 -15.44 13.38 4.43
C LEU A 93 -16.16 13.99 3.21
N ASN A 94 -15.63 13.77 2.01
CA ASN A 94 -16.25 14.23 0.78
C ASN A 94 -17.65 13.63 0.54
N LYS A 95 -17.82 12.35 0.90
CA LYS A 95 -19.10 11.66 0.72
C LYS A 95 -20.16 12.05 1.75
N ASN A 96 -19.76 12.22 3.02
CA ASN A 96 -20.69 12.33 4.15
C ASN A 96 -20.75 13.75 4.74
N HIS A 97 -19.77 14.60 4.48
CA HIS A 97 -19.58 15.91 5.08
C HIS A 97 -19.19 16.97 4.05
N PHE A 98 -19.69 16.85 2.82
CA PHE A 98 -19.46 17.83 1.78
C PHE A 98 -20.02 19.20 2.22
N ASP A 99 -19.24 20.26 2.04
CA ASP A 99 -19.52 21.64 2.50
C ASP A 99 -19.46 21.87 4.02
N ASP A 100 -19.18 20.88 4.85
CA ASP A 100 -18.93 21.11 6.26
C ASP A 100 -17.60 21.85 6.48
N LYS A 101 -17.53 22.62 7.57
CA LYS A 101 -16.29 23.28 7.97
C LYS A 101 -15.51 22.38 8.92
N PHE A 102 -14.21 22.26 8.66
CA PHE A 102 -13.30 21.47 9.48
C PHE A 102 -12.25 22.34 10.14
N PHE A 103 -11.90 22.01 11.37
CA PHE A 103 -10.77 22.61 12.08
C PHE A 103 -9.62 21.60 12.14
N HIS A 104 -8.49 21.94 11.55
CA HIS A 104 -7.31 21.10 11.53
C HIS A 104 -6.42 21.40 12.73
N ILE A 105 -6.10 20.36 13.52
CA ILE A 105 -5.13 20.41 14.59
C ILE A 105 -3.88 19.68 14.12
N GLY A 106 -2.79 20.41 13.91
CA GLY A 106 -1.52 19.86 13.42
C GLY A 106 -0.65 20.93 12.78
N PRO A 107 0.56 20.55 12.30
CA PRO A 107 1.44 21.49 11.62
C PRO A 107 0.80 21.98 10.31
N PRO A 108 1.10 23.22 9.88
CA PRO A 108 0.70 23.69 8.56
C PRO A 108 1.30 22.82 7.48
N ARG A 109 0.53 22.52 6.44
CA ARG A 109 0.96 21.68 5.29
C ARG A 109 0.77 22.45 4.00
#